data_e33d83e9efe83add819625a5bd9d38e2
#
_entry.id   e33d83e9efe83add819625a5bd9d38e2
#
_cell.length_a   1.000
_cell.length_b   1.000
_cell.length_c   1.000
_cell.angle_alpha   90.00
_cell.angle_beta   90.00
_cell.angle_gamma   90.00
#
_symmetry.space_group_name_H-M   'P 1'
#
loop_
_entity.id
_entity.type
_entity.pdbx_description
1 polymer ?
#
loop_
_entity_poly.entity_id
_entity_poly.type
_entity_poly.pdbx_seq_one_letter_code
_entity_poly.pdbx_strand_id
1 'polypeptide(L)'
;MIPDRQGQVRVRASFAGSVEYRVRVGESVWAGRALLVVEGDREVETLSARNAGIIRELCVAEGTEVEKGALLLVMDETPPS
;
A
#
# COMPACT_ATOMS: atom_id res chain seq x y z
N MET A 1 19.04 1.86 20.86
CA MET A 1 18.98 2.33 19.49
C MET A 1 17.71 1.83 18.82
N ILE A 2 17.03 2.69 18.13
CA ILE A 2 15.74 2.36 17.53
C ILE A 2 15.92 2.15 16.04
N PRO A 3 15.49 1.01 15.53
CA PRO A 3 15.52 0.82 14.09
C PRO A 3 14.58 1.78 13.40
N ASP A 4 15.08 2.49 12.42
CA ASP A 4 14.28 3.44 11.68
C ASP A 4 13.18 2.78 10.88
N ARG A 5 13.36 1.53 10.60
CA ARG A 5 12.42 0.82 9.76
C ARG A 5 11.30 0.17 10.52
N GLN A 6 11.34 0.29 11.84
CA GLN A 6 10.30 -0.28 12.64
C GLN A 6 8.99 0.43 12.31
N GLY A 7 7.97 -0.35 11.99
CA GLY A 7 6.70 0.20 11.60
C GLY A 7 6.54 0.50 10.13
N GLN A 8 7.60 0.35 9.34
CA GLN A 8 7.46 0.56 7.90
C GLN A 8 6.87 -0.67 7.24
N VAL A 9 5.86 -0.45 6.41
CA VAL A 9 5.15 -1.52 5.72
C VAL A 9 5.28 -1.32 4.23
N ARG A 10 5.62 -2.38 3.52
CA ARG A 10 5.69 -2.40 2.06
C ARG A 10 4.55 -3.24 1.53
N VAL A 11 3.72 -2.63 0.70
CA VAL A 11 2.56 -3.30 0.13
C VAL A 11 2.92 -3.75 -1.27
N ARG A 12 2.74 -5.04 -1.55
CA ARG A 12 3.13 -5.64 -2.82
C ARG A 12 1.93 -6.28 -3.49
N ALA A 13 2.01 -6.35 -4.82
CA ALA A 13 0.96 -6.98 -5.60
C ALA A 13 0.97 -8.49 -5.39
N SER A 14 -0.21 -9.07 -5.22
CA SER A 14 -0.38 -10.52 -5.07
C SER A 14 -0.51 -11.23 -6.41
N PHE A 15 -0.80 -10.46 -7.46
CA PHE A 15 -0.92 -10.98 -8.81
C PHE A 15 -0.70 -9.83 -9.78
N ALA A 16 -0.49 -10.15 -11.04
CA ALA A 16 -0.28 -9.14 -12.09
C ALA A 16 -1.58 -8.42 -12.38
N GLY A 17 -1.51 -7.10 -12.56
CA GLY A 17 -2.68 -6.32 -12.88
C GLY A 17 -2.39 -4.85 -12.87
N SER A 18 -3.43 -4.04 -13.03
CA SER A 18 -3.29 -2.59 -13.00
C SER A 18 -3.64 -2.06 -11.61
N VAL A 19 -3.01 -0.96 -11.25
CA VAL A 19 -3.08 -0.42 -9.89
C VAL A 19 -3.90 0.86 -9.87
N GLU A 20 -4.82 0.93 -8.92
CA GLU A 20 -5.58 2.15 -8.67
C GLU A 20 -5.46 2.49 -7.20
N TYR A 21 -4.95 3.69 -6.90
CA TYR A 21 -4.75 4.11 -5.51
C TYR A 21 -6.02 4.74 -4.97
N ARG A 22 -6.21 4.55 -3.65
CA ARG A 22 -7.31 5.17 -2.91
C ARG A 22 -6.80 6.21 -1.93
N VAL A 23 -5.49 6.40 -1.85
CA VAL A 23 -4.86 7.31 -0.90
C VAL A 23 -3.78 8.10 -1.60
N ARG A 24 -3.27 9.12 -0.92
CA ARG A 24 -2.20 9.99 -1.41
C ARG A 24 -1.04 9.98 -0.45
N VAL A 25 0.13 10.33 -0.96
CA VAL A 25 1.31 10.49 -0.12
C VAL A 25 1.03 11.55 0.94
N GLY A 26 1.40 11.23 2.17
CA GLY A 26 1.19 12.12 3.32
C GLY A 26 -0.13 11.93 4.02
N GLU A 27 -1.03 11.15 3.45
CA GLU A 27 -2.34 10.95 4.04
C GLU A 27 -2.25 10.06 5.27
N SER A 28 -2.96 10.41 6.32
CA SER A 28 -3.10 9.58 7.51
C SER A 28 -4.23 8.59 7.28
N VAL A 29 -3.96 7.34 7.59
CA VAL A 29 -4.97 6.29 7.43
C VAL A 29 -5.13 5.55 8.75
N TRP A 30 -6.29 4.90 8.91
CA TRP A 30 -6.57 4.06 10.07
C TRP A 30 -6.69 2.63 9.60
N ALA A 31 -6.69 1.71 10.56
CA ALA A 31 -6.82 0.29 10.24
C ALA A 31 -8.12 0.06 9.47
N GLY A 32 -8.03 -0.71 8.40
CA GLY A 32 -9.16 -1.01 7.54
C GLY A 32 -9.35 -0.06 6.36
N ARG A 33 -8.63 1.05 6.34
CA ARG A 33 -8.72 1.98 5.22
C ARG A 33 -8.21 1.33 3.95
N ALA A 34 -9.00 1.36 2.88
CA ALA A 34 -8.57 0.84 1.59
C ALA A 34 -7.44 1.71 1.05
N LEU A 35 -6.35 1.10 0.66
CA LEU A 35 -5.16 1.80 0.18
C LEU A 35 -5.11 1.82 -1.34
N LEU A 36 -5.37 0.67 -1.95
CA LEU A 36 -5.31 0.56 -3.39
C LEU A 36 -6.05 -0.69 -3.85
N VAL A 37 -6.31 -0.75 -5.14
CA VAL A 37 -6.95 -1.89 -5.78
C VAL A 37 -6.03 -2.36 -6.90
N VAL A 38 -5.86 -3.68 -7.01
CA VAL A 38 -5.17 -4.29 -8.14
C VAL A 38 -6.20 -5.07 -8.91
N GLU A 39 -6.30 -4.78 -10.20
CA GLU A 39 -7.25 -5.45 -11.06
C GLU A 39 -6.49 -6.26 -12.12
N GLY A 40 -6.59 -7.58 -12.04
CA GLY A 40 -6.01 -8.48 -13.01
C GLY A 40 -7.06 -8.96 -13.99
N ASP A 41 -6.70 -9.98 -14.77
CA ASP A 41 -7.61 -10.49 -15.79
C ASP A 41 -8.86 -11.11 -15.18
N ARG A 42 -8.71 -11.82 -14.08
CA ARG A 42 -9.82 -12.54 -13.45
C ARG A 42 -9.94 -12.30 -11.97
N GLU A 43 -9.15 -11.36 -11.46
CA GLU A 43 -9.07 -11.14 -10.02
C GLU A 43 -9.06 -9.65 -9.75
N VAL A 44 -9.67 -9.29 -8.65
CA VAL A 44 -9.60 -7.91 -8.14
C VAL A 44 -9.34 -8.02 -6.66
N GLU A 45 -8.37 -7.25 -6.18
CA GLU A 45 -8.06 -7.26 -4.76
C GLU A 45 -7.94 -5.83 -4.25
N THR A 46 -8.58 -5.56 -3.14
CA THR A 46 -8.41 -4.30 -2.42
C THR A 46 -7.43 -4.56 -1.27
N LEU A 47 -6.35 -3.80 -1.25
CA LEU A 47 -5.36 -3.90 -0.18
C LEU A 47 -5.63 -2.78 0.79
N SER A 48 -5.79 -3.14 2.07
CA SER A 48 -6.17 -2.20 3.12
C SER A 48 -5.09 -2.08 4.17
N ALA A 49 -5.11 -0.97 4.89
CA ALA A 49 -4.17 -0.76 5.98
C ALA A 49 -4.48 -1.73 7.10
N ARG A 50 -3.45 -2.41 7.59
CA ARG A 50 -3.57 -3.31 8.71
C ARG A 50 -3.61 -2.54 10.02
N ASN A 51 -2.90 -1.44 10.06
CA ASN A 51 -2.80 -0.58 11.23
C ASN A 51 -2.83 0.87 10.78
N ALA A 52 -3.05 1.78 11.72
CA ALA A 52 -3.01 3.21 11.43
C ALA A 52 -1.60 3.62 11.03
N GLY A 53 -1.49 4.64 10.21
CA GLY A 53 -0.20 5.12 9.77
C GLY A 53 -0.31 6.25 8.77
N ILE A 54 0.82 6.54 8.14
CA ILE A 54 0.93 7.62 7.17
C ILE A 54 1.51 7.07 5.88
N ILE A 55 0.93 7.44 4.76
CA ILE A 55 1.38 6.99 3.45
C ILE A 55 2.66 7.72 3.08
N ARG A 56 3.72 6.97 2.83
CA ARG A 56 5.04 7.54 2.52
C ARG A 56 5.29 7.65 1.05
N GLU A 57 4.92 6.62 0.29
CA GLU A 57 5.27 6.58 -1.12
C GLU A 57 4.28 5.75 -1.89
N LEU A 58 3.92 6.23 -3.07
CA LEU A 58 3.20 5.45 -4.08
C LEU A 58 4.22 5.09 -5.13
N CYS A 59 4.54 3.81 -5.25
CA CYS A 59 5.75 3.37 -5.92
C CYS A 59 5.62 3.24 -7.43
N VAL A 60 4.39 3.19 -7.95
CA VAL A 60 4.16 3.14 -9.40
C VAL A 60 3.07 4.14 -9.74
N ALA A 61 3.04 4.55 -10.98
CA ALA A 61 2.00 5.47 -11.45
C ALA A 61 0.66 4.77 -11.48
N GLU A 62 -0.39 5.52 -11.20
CA GLU A 62 -1.75 5.00 -11.26
C GLU A 62 -2.05 4.48 -12.65
N GLY A 63 -2.72 3.33 -12.71
CA GLY A 63 -3.06 2.70 -13.97
C GLY A 63 -1.96 1.82 -14.54
N THR A 64 -0.80 1.78 -13.89
CA THR A 64 0.32 0.97 -14.36
C THR A 64 0.03 -0.51 -14.19
N GLU A 65 0.39 -1.29 -15.20
CA GLU A 65 0.39 -2.74 -15.12
C GLU A 65 1.63 -3.19 -14.35
N VAL A 66 1.42 -4.04 -13.37
CA VAL A 66 2.52 -4.54 -12.55
C VAL A 66 2.52 -6.04 -12.52
N GLU A 67 3.67 -6.61 -12.14
CA GLU A 67 3.80 -8.05 -11.97
C GLU A 67 3.54 -8.42 -10.53
N LYS A 68 3.25 -9.69 -10.31
CA LYS A 68 3.15 -10.22 -8.97
C LYS A 68 4.45 -9.92 -8.21
N GLY A 69 4.30 -9.43 -6.98
CA GLY A 69 5.43 -9.09 -6.13
C GLY A 69 5.91 -7.66 -6.25
N ALA A 70 5.39 -6.90 -7.22
CA ALA A 70 5.81 -5.51 -7.40
C ALA A 70 5.49 -4.69 -6.15
N LEU A 71 6.42 -3.82 -5.78
CA LEU A 71 6.22 -2.91 -4.66
C LEU A 71 5.32 -1.78 -5.10
N LEU A 72 4.20 -1.59 -4.42
CA LEU A 72 3.17 -0.65 -4.83
C LEU A 72 3.09 0.57 -3.93
N LEU A 73 3.32 0.40 -2.64
CA LEU A 73 3.08 1.45 -1.68
C LEU A 73 3.93 1.20 -0.44
N VAL A 74 4.42 2.29 0.15
CA VAL A 74 5.14 2.23 1.42
C VAL A 74 4.42 3.14 2.40
N MET A 75 4.17 2.64 3.60
CA MET A 75 3.59 3.45 4.65
C MET A 75 4.35 3.23 5.95
N ASP A 76 4.30 4.22 6.82
CA ASP A 76 4.82 4.12 8.17
C ASP A 76 3.65 3.89 9.11
N GLU A 77 3.65 2.75 9.79
CA GLU A 77 2.60 2.49 10.76
C GLU A 77 2.87 3.29 12.02
N THR A 78 1.80 3.85 12.56
CA THR A 78 1.88 4.60 13.80
C THR A 78 1.86 3.60 14.94
N PRO A 79 2.88 3.62 15.82
CA PRO A 79 2.88 2.68 16.94
C PRO A 79 1.70 2.99 17.87
N PRO A 80 1.16 1.98 18.52
CA PRO A 80 0.09 2.21 19.48
C PRO A 80 0.61 3.03 20.65
N SER A 81 -0.24 3.88 21.18
CA SER A 81 0.10 4.73 22.33
C SER A 81 -0.09 3.98 23.63
#